data_6a831485931d6cbd68fd7b28847ab125
#
_entry.id   6a831485931d6cbd68fd7b28847ab125
#
_cell.length_a   1.000
_cell.length_b   1.000
_cell.length_c   1.000
_cell.angle_alpha   90.00
_cell.angle_beta   90.00
_cell.angle_gamma   90.00
#
_symmetry.space_group_name_H-M   'P 1'
#
loop_
_entity.id
_entity.type
_entity.pdbx_description
1 polymer ?
#
loop_
_entity_poly.entity_id
_entity_poly.type
_entity_poly.pdbx_seq_one_letter_code
_entity_poly.pdbx_strand_id
1 'polypeptide(L)'
;MLNRKLNLNSHKPSRWDFIKTGLLIAGLAICFLIDRTYFFYPPSLAPAWNSMWVDIIGLLAGVDLIFCGVLDIHIDILIKLGLGISVAFLTVLLVAENFHIFGAGYFRFHPVVVFEIYAIANLMQIAYEYDPQD
;
A
#
# COMPACT_ATOMS: atom_id res chain seq x y z
N MET A 1 -27.93 9.70 18.90
CA MET A 1 -28.01 8.58 19.85
C MET A 1 -27.87 7.20 19.20
N LEU A 2 -28.27 7.03 17.94
CA LEU A 2 -28.09 5.73 17.24
C LEU A 2 -26.65 5.37 16.95
N ASN A 3 -25.76 6.33 16.78
CA ASN A 3 -24.35 6.08 16.44
C ASN A 3 -23.47 5.53 17.58
N ARG A 4 -23.97 5.57 18.81
CA ARG A 4 -23.21 5.06 19.95
C ARG A 4 -23.32 3.55 20.16
N LYS A 5 -24.34 2.92 19.59
CA LYS A 5 -24.54 1.46 19.74
C LYS A 5 -23.91 0.63 18.64
N LEU A 6 -23.45 1.26 17.57
CA LEU A 6 -22.70 0.60 16.50
C LEU A 6 -21.18 0.66 16.69
N ASN A 7 -20.73 1.17 17.82
CA ASN A 7 -19.32 1.13 18.19
C ASN A 7 -18.95 -0.26 18.74
N LEU A 8 -19.31 -1.26 17.95
CA LEU A 8 -18.86 -2.63 18.14
C LEU A 8 -17.38 -2.65 17.77
N ASN A 9 -16.54 -2.52 18.80
CA ASN A 9 -15.09 -2.67 18.70
C ASN A 9 -14.43 -1.75 17.67
N SER A 10 -14.31 -0.47 18.00
CA SER A 10 -13.31 0.36 17.32
C SER A 10 -11.94 -0.22 17.69
N HIS A 11 -11.48 -1.15 16.87
CA HIS A 11 -10.17 -1.73 17.00
C HIS A 11 -9.16 -0.67 16.59
N LYS A 12 -8.53 -0.03 17.58
CA LYS A 12 -7.43 0.90 17.27
C LYS A 12 -6.32 0.14 16.58
N PRO A 13 -5.75 0.70 15.49
CA PRO A 13 -4.61 0.08 14.85
C PRO A 13 -3.50 -0.12 15.86
N SER A 14 -3.01 -1.35 15.96
CA SER A 14 -1.87 -1.65 16.82
C SER A 14 -0.57 -1.30 16.10
N ARG A 15 0.51 -1.16 16.84
CA ARG A 15 1.83 -0.97 16.27
C ARG A 15 2.20 -2.10 15.28
N TRP A 16 1.67 -3.30 15.49
CA TRP A 16 1.87 -4.44 14.61
C TRP A 16 1.21 -4.26 13.25
N ASP A 17 0.08 -3.56 13.19
CA ASP A 17 -0.58 -3.26 11.92
C ASP A 17 0.30 -2.36 11.05
N PHE A 18 0.94 -1.37 11.64
CA PHE A 18 1.90 -0.51 10.93
C PHE A 18 3.14 -1.27 10.49
N ILE A 19 3.70 -2.13 11.35
CA ILE A 19 4.88 -2.93 11.02
C ILE A 19 4.58 -3.89 9.86
N LYS A 20 3.50 -4.65 9.95
CA LYS A 20 3.11 -5.61 8.90
C LYS A 20 2.85 -4.92 7.56
N THR A 21 2.11 -3.83 7.60
CA THR A 21 1.80 -3.05 6.41
C THR A 21 3.05 -2.43 5.82
N GLY A 22 3.91 -1.85 6.64
CA GLY A 22 5.18 -1.29 6.21
C GLY A 22 6.10 -2.34 5.58
N LEU A 23 6.16 -3.53 6.15
CA LEU A 23 6.93 -4.66 5.58
C LEU A 23 6.39 -5.08 4.21
N LEU A 24 5.07 -5.13 4.04
CA LEU A 24 4.46 -5.44 2.75
C LEU A 24 4.85 -4.39 1.70
N ILE A 25 4.66 -3.13 2.00
CA ILE A 25 4.94 -2.02 1.07
C ILE A 25 6.43 -1.94 0.74
N ALA A 26 7.30 -1.98 1.75
CA ALA A 26 8.75 -1.96 1.55
C ALA A 26 9.23 -3.19 0.76
N GLY A 27 8.69 -4.36 1.07
CA GLY A 27 9.00 -5.60 0.35
C GLY A 27 8.64 -5.53 -1.13
N LEU A 28 7.43 -5.04 -1.45
CA LEU A 28 7.00 -4.84 -2.83
C LEU A 28 7.89 -3.83 -3.55
N ALA A 29 8.18 -2.70 -2.91
CA ALA A 29 9.05 -1.68 -3.49
C ALA A 29 10.45 -2.21 -3.79
N ILE A 30 11.03 -3.01 -2.89
CA ILE A 30 12.33 -3.66 -3.11
C ILE A 30 12.26 -4.64 -4.28
N CYS A 31 11.21 -5.45 -4.38
CA CYS A 31 11.03 -6.37 -5.50
C CYS A 31 11.04 -5.63 -6.85
N PHE A 32 10.32 -4.53 -6.96
CA PHE A 32 10.27 -3.75 -8.19
C PHE A 32 11.56 -2.95 -8.45
N LEU A 33 12.30 -2.57 -7.42
CA LEU A 33 13.62 -1.97 -7.59
C LEU A 33 14.64 -2.96 -8.14
N ILE A 34 14.51 -4.24 -7.78
CA ILE A 34 15.39 -5.31 -8.27
C ILE A 34 14.97 -5.72 -9.68
N ASP A 35 13.69 -5.97 -9.91
CA ASP A 35 13.16 -6.35 -11.23
C ASP A 35 12.51 -5.15 -11.92
N ARG A 36 13.32 -4.40 -12.64
CA ARG A 36 12.90 -3.18 -13.34
C ARG A 36 12.21 -3.44 -14.67
N THR A 37 12.08 -4.70 -15.06
CA THR A 37 11.47 -5.11 -16.32
C THR A 37 10.14 -5.84 -16.10
N TYR A 38 9.62 -5.83 -14.90
CA TYR A 38 8.41 -6.55 -14.53
C TYR A 38 7.21 -6.15 -15.39
N PHE A 39 6.99 -4.85 -15.56
CA PHE A 39 5.94 -4.33 -16.43
C PHE A 39 6.51 -4.04 -17.82
N PHE A 40 6.28 -4.92 -18.77
CA PHE A 40 6.74 -4.74 -20.15
C PHE A 40 5.62 -4.38 -21.13
N TYR A 41 4.38 -4.40 -20.69
CA TYR A 41 3.24 -4.12 -21.54
C TYR A 41 2.27 -3.11 -20.90
N PRO A 42 1.71 -2.14 -21.62
CA PRO A 42 2.05 -1.76 -23.00
C PRO A 42 3.43 -1.09 -23.09
N PRO A 43 4.18 -1.28 -24.20
CA PRO A 43 5.55 -0.76 -24.31
C PRO A 43 5.66 0.76 -24.12
N SER A 44 4.62 1.51 -24.49
CA SER A 44 4.57 2.96 -24.34
C SER A 44 4.51 3.42 -22.87
N LEU A 45 3.92 2.61 -21.99
CA LEU A 45 3.76 2.91 -20.56
C LEU A 45 4.76 2.18 -19.67
N ALA A 46 5.49 1.20 -20.20
CA ALA A 46 6.47 0.43 -19.44
C ALA A 46 7.51 1.30 -18.73
N PRO A 47 8.07 2.36 -19.31
CA PRO A 47 8.99 3.24 -18.60
C PRO A 47 8.36 3.97 -17.41
N ALA A 48 7.07 4.30 -17.49
CA ALA A 48 6.34 4.94 -16.39
C ALA A 48 6.04 3.93 -15.26
N TRP A 49 5.59 2.72 -15.63
CA TRP A 49 5.30 1.67 -14.67
C TRP A 49 6.54 1.17 -13.91
N ASN A 50 7.69 1.16 -14.57
CA ASN A 50 8.96 0.73 -14.00
C ASN A 50 9.79 1.92 -13.47
N SER A 51 9.15 3.04 -13.14
CA SER A 51 9.84 4.23 -12.64
C SER A 51 10.49 3.96 -11.29
N MET A 52 11.80 4.19 -11.22
CA MET A 52 12.57 4.06 -9.98
C MET A 52 12.05 4.99 -8.87
N TRP A 53 11.56 6.17 -9.24
CA TRP A 53 11.05 7.15 -8.27
C TRP A 53 9.80 6.67 -7.56
N VAL A 54 8.90 6.00 -8.27
CA VAL A 54 7.69 5.41 -7.68
C VAL A 54 8.07 4.36 -6.64
N ASP A 55 9.04 3.51 -6.96
CA ASP A 55 9.48 2.45 -6.06
C ASP A 55 10.23 3.01 -4.84
N ILE A 56 11.04 4.05 -5.03
CA ILE A 56 11.72 4.73 -3.91
C ILE A 56 10.71 5.39 -2.98
N ILE A 57 9.70 6.06 -3.51
CA ILE A 57 8.63 6.69 -2.71
C ILE A 57 7.86 5.61 -1.95
N GLY A 58 7.52 4.50 -2.59
CA GLY A 58 6.88 3.35 -1.93
C GLY A 58 7.75 2.77 -0.81
N LEU A 59 9.05 2.61 -1.07
CA LEU A 59 10.01 2.12 -0.07
C LEU A 59 10.08 3.06 1.15
N LEU A 60 10.16 4.36 0.92
CA LEU A 60 10.19 5.35 1.99
C LEU A 60 8.91 5.32 2.83
N ALA A 61 7.75 5.19 2.19
CA ALA A 61 6.48 5.06 2.89
C ALA A 61 6.42 3.79 3.74
N GLY A 62 6.88 2.66 3.22
CA GLY A 62 6.94 1.40 3.95
C GLY A 62 7.88 1.48 5.16
N VAL A 63 9.06 2.05 4.98
CA VAL A 63 10.03 2.26 6.06
C VAL A 63 9.49 3.21 7.12
N ASP A 64 8.80 4.28 6.72
CA ASP A 64 8.14 5.20 7.64
C ASP A 64 7.13 4.48 8.53
N LEU A 65 6.28 3.64 7.97
CA LEU A 65 5.30 2.86 8.75
C LEU A 65 5.96 1.85 9.68
N ILE A 66 7.01 1.16 9.23
CA ILE A 66 7.79 0.25 10.09
C ILE A 66 8.40 1.02 11.26
N PHE A 67 8.98 2.16 10.98
CA PHE A 67 9.63 3.01 11.98
C PHE A 67 8.62 3.51 13.02
N CYS A 68 7.47 3.99 12.57
CA CYS A 68 6.39 4.40 13.47
C CYS A 68 5.90 3.25 14.34
N GLY A 69 5.78 2.05 13.80
CA GLY A 69 5.34 0.88 14.53
C GLY A 69 6.38 0.37 15.53
N VAL A 70 7.65 0.29 15.14
CA VAL A 70 8.74 -0.24 16.00
C VAL A 70 9.03 0.71 17.17
N LEU A 71 9.11 2.01 16.90
CA LEU A 71 9.42 3.00 17.93
C LEU A 71 8.18 3.52 18.67
N ASP A 72 7.01 3.00 18.33
CA ASP A 72 5.73 3.44 18.91
C ASP A 72 5.54 4.97 18.84
N ILE A 73 5.89 5.53 17.66
CA ILE A 73 5.78 6.96 17.39
C ILE A 73 4.35 7.29 16.97
N HIS A 74 3.75 8.26 17.65
CA HIS A 74 2.38 8.72 17.37
C HIS A 74 2.37 10.11 16.73
N ILE A 75 3.30 10.35 15.81
CA ILE A 75 3.32 11.59 15.02
C ILE A 75 2.30 11.45 13.89
N ASP A 76 1.21 12.17 14.01
CA ASP A 76 0.05 12.10 13.11
C ASP A 76 0.43 12.30 11.65
N ILE A 77 1.24 13.30 11.34
CA ILE A 77 1.65 13.61 9.98
C ILE A 77 2.46 12.48 9.33
N LEU A 78 3.36 11.85 10.09
CA LEU A 78 4.16 10.73 9.59
C LEU A 78 3.29 9.52 9.26
N ILE A 79 2.36 9.19 10.14
CA ILE A 79 1.46 8.06 9.94
C ILE A 79 0.52 8.31 8.77
N LYS A 80 -0.08 9.49 8.69
CA LYS A 80 -0.97 9.84 7.57
C LYS A 80 -0.27 9.87 6.22
N LEU A 81 0.93 10.41 6.18
CA LEU A 81 1.74 10.41 4.95
C LEU A 81 2.14 8.99 4.56
N GLY A 82 2.61 8.19 5.51
CA GLY A 82 2.97 6.79 5.26
C GLY A 82 1.80 5.98 4.73
N LEU A 83 0.64 6.07 5.36
CA LEU A 83 -0.57 5.38 4.92
C LEU A 83 -1.07 5.88 3.57
N GLY A 84 -1.14 7.21 3.37
CA GLY A 84 -1.62 7.81 2.13
C GLY A 84 -0.73 7.47 0.93
N ILE A 85 0.58 7.58 1.08
CA ILE A 85 1.54 7.23 0.03
C ILE A 85 1.50 5.73 -0.25
N SER A 86 1.35 4.90 0.77
CA SER A 86 1.24 3.44 0.60
C SER A 86 -0.01 3.06 -0.18
N VAL A 87 -1.16 3.68 0.08
CA VAL A 87 -2.39 3.46 -0.70
C VAL A 87 -2.19 3.90 -2.14
N ALA A 88 -1.59 5.07 -2.36
CA ALA A 88 -1.30 5.57 -3.70
C ALA A 88 -0.36 4.63 -4.46
N PHE A 89 0.70 4.16 -3.82
CA PHE A 89 1.65 3.21 -4.40
C PHE A 89 0.96 1.90 -4.83
N LEU A 90 0.18 1.29 -3.94
CA LEU A 90 -0.58 0.07 -4.25
C LEU A 90 -1.60 0.30 -5.37
N THR A 91 -2.25 1.45 -5.39
CA THR A 91 -3.22 1.79 -6.46
C THR A 91 -2.52 1.89 -7.81
N VAL A 92 -1.35 2.53 -7.87
CA VAL A 92 -0.54 2.59 -9.09
C VAL A 92 -0.14 1.19 -9.55
N LEU A 93 0.31 0.32 -8.63
CA LEU A 93 0.65 -1.06 -8.95
C LEU A 93 -0.56 -1.85 -9.46
N LEU A 94 -1.71 -1.70 -8.81
CA LEU A 94 -2.96 -2.36 -9.23
C LEU A 94 -3.36 -1.96 -10.65
N VAL A 95 -3.28 -0.67 -10.96
CA VAL A 95 -3.58 -0.15 -12.30
C VAL A 95 -2.57 -0.71 -13.32
N ALA A 96 -1.28 -0.65 -12.99
CA ALA A 96 -0.21 -1.16 -13.86
C ALA A 96 -0.37 -2.66 -14.13
N GLU A 97 -0.67 -3.45 -13.10
CA GLU A 97 -0.87 -4.89 -13.22
C GLU A 97 -2.08 -5.22 -14.10
N ASN A 98 -3.19 -4.52 -13.92
CA ASN A 98 -4.37 -4.71 -14.78
C ASN A 98 -4.07 -4.36 -16.24
N PHE A 99 -3.41 -3.25 -16.51
CA PHE A 99 -3.00 -2.90 -17.88
C PHE A 99 -2.06 -3.93 -18.48
N HIS A 100 -1.13 -4.46 -17.69
CA HIS A 100 -0.22 -5.50 -18.13
C HIS A 100 -0.95 -6.79 -18.50
N ILE A 101 -1.88 -7.25 -17.64
CA ILE A 101 -2.67 -8.48 -17.87
C ILE A 101 -3.55 -8.32 -19.12
N PHE A 102 -4.30 -7.24 -19.23
CA PHE A 102 -5.17 -6.99 -20.36
C PHE A 102 -4.39 -6.82 -21.67
N GLY A 103 -3.26 -6.13 -21.60
CA GLY A 103 -2.43 -5.89 -22.77
C GLY A 103 -1.72 -7.13 -23.29
N ALA A 104 -1.33 -8.05 -22.41
CA ALA A 104 -0.70 -9.32 -22.80
C ALA A 104 -1.71 -10.37 -23.30
N GLY A 105 -3.02 -10.07 -23.32
CA GLY A 105 -4.06 -10.97 -23.81
C GLY A 105 -4.46 -12.08 -22.85
N TYR A 106 -3.98 -12.04 -21.63
CA TYR A 106 -4.34 -13.02 -20.60
C TYR A 106 -5.60 -12.58 -19.85
N PHE A 107 -6.76 -13.02 -20.31
CA PHE A 107 -8.04 -12.87 -19.59
C PHE A 107 -8.14 -13.83 -18.40
N ARG A 108 -7.18 -13.79 -17.48
CA ARG A 108 -7.26 -14.56 -16.25
C ARG A 108 -7.16 -13.61 -15.08
N PHE A 109 -8.09 -13.77 -14.12
CA PHE A 109 -7.94 -13.13 -12.81
C PHE A 109 -6.61 -13.55 -12.20
N HIS A 110 -5.71 -12.63 -12.11
CA HIS A 110 -4.41 -12.90 -11.53
C HIS A 110 -4.52 -12.83 -10.00
N PRO A 111 -4.02 -13.82 -9.25
CA PRO A 111 -4.10 -13.81 -7.78
C PRO A 111 -3.49 -12.57 -7.14
N VAL A 112 -2.47 -12.00 -7.77
CA VAL A 112 -1.81 -10.76 -7.32
C VAL A 112 -2.79 -9.61 -7.21
N VAL A 113 -3.71 -9.46 -8.16
CA VAL A 113 -4.74 -8.40 -8.15
C VAL A 113 -5.63 -8.51 -6.91
N VAL A 114 -5.99 -9.73 -6.52
CA VAL A 114 -6.80 -9.99 -5.33
C VAL A 114 -6.05 -9.55 -4.06
N PHE A 115 -4.77 -9.88 -3.98
CA PHE A 115 -3.93 -9.47 -2.84
C PHE A 115 -3.74 -7.97 -2.77
N GLU A 116 -3.59 -7.30 -3.91
CA GLU A 116 -3.46 -5.84 -3.96
C GLU A 116 -4.74 -5.15 -3.51
N ILE A 117 -5.91 -5.62 -3.96
CA ILE A 117 -7.21 -5.10 -3.51
C ILE A 117 -7.37 -5.30 -2.00
N TYR A 118 -7.02 -6.47 -1.50
CA TYR A 118 -7.06 -6.74 -0.06
C TYR A 118 -6.12 -5.82 0.72
N ALA A 119 -4.90 -5.63 0.24
CA ALA A 119 -3.93 -4.75 0.88
C ALA A 119 -4.40 -3.29 0.92
N ILE A 120 -4.99 -2.79 -0.18
CA ILE A 120 -5.57 -1.45 -0.24
C ILE A 120 -6.71 -1.32 0.78
N ALA A 121 -7.64 -2.29 0.81
CA ALA A 121 -8.75 -2.30 1.75
C ALA A 121 -8.26 -2.30 3.20
N ASN A 122 -7.24 -3.10 3.51
CA ASN A 122 -6.63 -3.17 4.84
C ASN A 122 -5.97 -1.84 5.23
N LEU A 123 -5.24 -1.20 4.31
CA LEU A 123 -4.65 0.12 4.54
C LEU A 123 -5.71 1.20 4.78
N MET A 124 -6.78 1.18 4.00
CA MET A 124 -7.88 2.12 4.19
C MET A 124 -8.58 1.92 5.53
N GLN A 125 -8.72 0.67 5.96
CA GLN A 125 -9.27 0.35 7.28
C GLN A 125 -8.36 0.90 8.38
N ILE A 126 -7.06 0.66 8.31
CA ILE A 126 -6.09 1.20 9.29
C ILE A 126 -6.16 2.74 9.31
N ALA A 127 -6.21 3.38 8.16
CA ALA A 127 -6.31 4.83 8.07
C ALA A 127 -7.62 5.37 8.67
N TYR A 128 -8.71 4.65 8.47
CA TYR A 128 -10.02 5.01 9.04
C TYR A 128 -10.07 4.84 10.56
N GLU A 129 -9.48 3.77 11.07
CA GLU A 129 -9.45 3.46 12.51
C GLU A 129 -8.40 4.29 13.27
N TYR A 130 -7.47 4.89 12.56
CA TYR A 130 -6.45 5.72 13.17
C TYR A 130 -7.05 7.05 13.65
N ASP A 131 -6.99 7.28 14.96
CA ASP A 131 -7.43 8.53 15.57
C ASP A 131 -6.21 9.25 16.18
N PRO A 132 -5.87 10.45 15.66
CA PRO A 132 -4.70 11.20 16.14
C PRO A 132 -4.88 11.78 17.55
N GLN A 133 -6.09 11.77 18.10
CA GLN A 133 -6.40 12.39 19.40
C GLN A 133 -6.17 11.44 20.58
N ASP A 134 -5.83 10.24 20.29
CA ASP A 134 -5.56 9.23 21.32
C ASP A 134 -4.03 9.01 21.47
#